data_561d1f8003cc6435d9aa83dd7d22e7f3
#
_entry.id   561d1f8003cc6435d9aa83dd7d22e7f3
#
_cell.length_a   1.000
_cell.length_b   1.000
_cell.length_c   1.000
_cell.angle_alpha   90.00
_cell.angle_beta   90.00
_cell.angle_gamma   90.00
#
_symmetry.space_group_name_H-M   'P 1'
#
loop_
_entity.id
_entity.type
_entity.pdbx_description
1 polymer ?
#
loop_
_entity_poly.entity_id
_entity_poly.type
_entity_poly.pdbx_seq_one_letter_code
_entity_poly.pdbx_strand_id
1 'polypeptide(L)'
;VIWKDDNKIFYKYFNPSSKERSLNIANPDGTDWEKVVDISFKDINIAPVPQSGLVSFWNTPDAFQETVFQSVSIVGKSAKTLFTGKFGADYLWNWDGTKSLVSHTDARGGSGIDLGVINDQGGEYKNLEIPTLVSKCVWSKDNKTVYFALSGSLPDNILMPNDYDAKKFTTTDTFWKMDVTTGKKDRVIELEKMQGSYDATNLFLSPDEGSLFFINRIDDKLYKVTM
;
A
#
# COMPACT_ATOMS: atom_id res chain seq x y z
N VAL A 1 13.33 5.01 -3.66
CA VAL A 1 13.95 4.00 -4.53
C VAL A 1 13.24 2.67 -4.31
N ILE A 2 12.90 1.97 -5.38
CA ILE A 2 12.31 0.63 -5.31
C ILE A 2 12.92 -0.27 -6.40
N TRP A 3 13.09 -1.56 -6.10
CA TRP A 3 13.59 -2.54 -7.06
C TRP A 3 12.54 -2.91 -8.10
N LYS A 4 13.00 -3.13 -9.33
CA LYS A 4 12.30 -3.83 -10.39
C LYS A 4 12.90 -5.25 -10.54
N ASP A 5 12.13 -6.17 -11.12
CA ASP A 5 12.50 -7.60 -11.21
C ASP A 5 13.81 -7.93 -11.94
N ASP A 6 14.31 -7.05 -12.79
CA ASP A 6 15.45 -7.26 -13.69
C ASP A 6 16.73 -6.51 -13.27
N ASN A 7 16.96 -6.37 -11.99
CA ASN A 7 18.11 -5.63 -11.45
C ASN A 7 18.13 -4.13 -11.79
N LYS A 8 17.01 -3.56 -12.12
CA LYS A 8 16.83 -2.11 -12.24
C LYS A 8 16.18 -1.54 -10.99
N ILE A 9 16.39 -0.25 -10.77
CA ILE A 9 15.72 0.52 -9.71
C ILE A 9 14.88 1.63 -10.32
N PHE A 10 13.71 1.87 -9.72
CA PHE A 10 12.96 3.11 -9.93
C PHE A 10 13.24 4.09 -8.80
N TYR A 11 13.38 5.36 -9.14
CA TYR A 11 13.60 6.40 -8.16
C TYR A 11 13.03 7.74 -8.59
N LYS A 12 12.65 8.54 -7.63
CA LYS A 12 12.29 9.94 -7.83
C LYS A 12 13.58 10.76 -7.94
N TYR A 13 13.66 11.61 -8.95
CA TYR A 13 14.71 12.58 -9.14
C TYR A 13 14.17 14.00 -9.05
N PHE A 14 14.95 14.89 -8.46
CA PHE A 14 14.67 16.32 -8.41
C PHE A 14 15.89 17.11 -8.90
N ASN A 15 15.68 17.93 -9.92
CA ASN A 15 16.68 18.87 -10.41
C ASN A 15 16.53 20.21 -9.68
N PRO A 16 17.50 20.61 -8.81
CA PRO A 16 17.37 21.85 -8.05
C PRO A 16 17.46 23.11 -8.91
N SER A 17 18.08 23.04 -10.09
CA SER A 17 18.24 24.18 -11.00
C SER A 17 16.96 24.46 -11.81
N SER A 18 16.39 23.42 -12.46
CA SER A 18 15.16 23.55 -13.26
C SER A 18 13.89 23.40 -12.44
N LYS A 19 13.99 22.93 -11.18
CA LYS A 19 12.86 22.58 -10.30
C LYS A 19 12.00 21.42 -10.83
N GLU A 20 12.46 20.74 -11.85
CA GLU A 20 11.78 19.58 -12.42
C GLU A 20 11.90 18.34 -11.52
N ARG A 21 10.86 17.56 -11.52
CA ARG A 21 10.79 16.25 -10.84
C ARG A 21 10.46 15.18 -11.86
N SER A 22 11.10 14.02 -11.72
CA SER A 22 10.83 12.90 -12.62
C SER A 22 10.91 11.57 -11.89
N LEU A 23 10.17 10.59 -12.40
CA LEU A 23 10.38 9.18 -12.13
C LEU A 23 11.42 8.67 -13.13
N ASN A 24 12.46 8.06 -12.63
CA ASN A 24 13.56 7.53 -13.43
C ASN A 24 13.75 6.04 -13.15
N ILE A 25 14.37 5.37 -14.13
CA ILE A 25 14.87 3.99 -14.02
C ILE A 25 16.38 4.00 -14.24
N ALA A 26 17.12 3.15 -13.52
CA ALA A 26 18.56 3.01 -13.68
C ALA A 26 19.04 1.63 -13.24
N ASN A 27 20.32 1.33 -13.51
CA ASN A 27 21.01 0.28 -12.78
C ASN A 27 21.18 0.65 -11.31
N PRO A 28 21.34 -0.32 -10.40
CA PRO A 28 21.53 -0.05 -8.98
C PRO A 28 22.77 0.79 -8.64
N ASP A 29 23.78 0.76 -9.49
CA ASP A 29 25.00 1.57 -9.39
C ASP A 29 24.84 3.01 -9.92
N GLY A 30 23.64 3.35 -10.42
CA GLY A 30 23.32 4.66 -10.98
C GLY A 30 23.66 4.85 -12.46
N THR A 31 24.22 3.83 -13.11
CA THR A 31 24.45 3.88 -14.58
C THR A 31 23.17 3.63 -15.36
N ASP A 32 23.19 3.90 -16.69
CA ASP A 32 22.07 3.67 -17.61
C ASP A 32 20.75 4.26 -17.11
N TRP A 33 20.80 5.44 -16.50
CA TRP A 33 19.60 6.08 -16.04
C TRP A 33 18.79 6.66 -17.21
N GLU A 34 17.50 6.56 -17.08
CA GLU A 34 16.55 7.06 -18.06
C GLU A 34 15.34 7.68 -17.38
N LYS A 35 14.89 8.84 -17.88
CA LYS A 35 13.65 9.46 -17.42
C LYS A 35 12.45 8.68 -17.96
N VAL A 36 11.59 8.22 -17.06
CA VAL A 36 10.34 7.53 -17.39
C VAL A 36 9.21 8.52 -17.62
N VAL A 37 9.01 9.46 -16.68
CA VAL A 37 7.92 10.47 -16.78
C VAL A 37 8.19 11.64 -15.84
N ASP A 38 7.65 12.83 -16.17
CA ASP A 38 7.64 13.98 -15.29
C ASP A 38 6.62 13.83 -14.16
N ILE A 39 6.96 14.30 -12.97
CA ILE A 39 6.13 14.18 -11.75
C ILE A 39 5.72 15.57 -11.28
N SER A 40 4.42 15.78 -11.05
CA SER A 40 3.89 17.04 -10.53
C SER A 40 4.04 17.15 -9.00
N PHE A 41 4.07 16.04 -8.27
CA PHE A 41 4.08 16.01 -6.81
C PHE A 41 5.49 16.08 -6.25
N LYS A 42 5.62 16.73 -5.08
CA LYS A 42 6.89 16.81 -4.37
C LYS A 42 7.34 15.41 -3.87
N ASP A 43 6.42 14.68 -3.29
CA ASP A 43 6.69 13.36 -2.73
C ASP A 43 5.73 12.34 -3.32
N ILE A 44 6.26 11.17 -3.68
CA ILE A 44 5.50 10.08 -4.29
C ILE A 44 5.91 8.74 -3.70
N ASN A 45 4.95 7.82 -3.68
CA ASN A 45 5.16 6.40 -3.56
C ASN A 45 5.31 5.79 -4.96
N ILE A 46 6.07 4.72 -5.07
CA ILE A 46 6.36 4.02 -6.32
C ILE A 46 6.18 2.52 -6.08
N ALA A 47 5.47 1.84 -6.97
CA ALA A 47 5.38 0.39 -6.95
C ALA A 47 5.41 -0.18 -8.38
N PRO A 48 6.31 -1.12 -8.71
CA PRO A 48 6.19 -1.89 -9.94
C PRO A 48 4.84 -2.60 -9.98
N VAL A 49 4.18 -2.60 -11.14
CA VAL A 49 2.99 -3.43 -11.33
C VAL A 49 3.44 -4.85 -11.61
N PRO A 50 3.14 -5.83 -10.74
CA PRO A 50 3.65 -7.18 -10.89
C PRO A 50 3.30 -7.80 -12.25
N GLN A 51 4.18 -8.65 -12.76
CA GLN A 51 4.05 -9.36 -14.04
C GLN A 51 3.75 -8.48 -15.25
N SER A 52 4.14 -7.20 -15.19
CA SER A 52 3.91 -6.25 -16.28
C SER A 52 5.16 -5.38 -16.57
N GLY A 53 5.11 -4.66 -17.69
CA GLY A 53 6.10 -3.61 -18.02
C GLY A 53 5.69 -2.22 -17.49
N LEU A 54 4.82 -2.17 -16.47
CA LEU A 54 4.34 -0.92 -15.91
C LEU A 54 4.96 -0.65 -14.54
N VAL A 55 5.08 0.63 -14.22
CA VAL A 55 5.33 1.11 -12.86
C VAL A 55 4.19 2.04 -12.46
N SER A 56 3.68 1.86 -11.26
CA SER A 56 2.70 2.76 -10.68
C SER A 56 3.35 3.73 -9.70
N PHE A 57 2.74 4.90 -9.56
CA PHE A 57 3.16 5.92 -8.60
C PHE A 57 1.97 6.80 -8.19
N TRP A 58 2.05 7.35 -7.00
CA TRP A 58 1.02 8.24 -6.45
C TRP A 58 1.64 9.22 -5.46
N ASN A 59 1.01 10.37 -5.25
CA ASN A 59 1.43 11.31 -4.22
C ASN A 59 1.28 10.69 -2.83
N THR A 60 2.16 11.05 -1.91
CA THR A 60 2.10 10.57 -0.52
C THR A 60 0.69 10.78 0.05
N PRO A 61 0.10 9.75 0.70
CA PRO A 61 -1.20 9.87 1.31
C PRO A 61 -1.30 11.03 2.29
N ASP A 62 -2.36 11.82 2.17
CA ASP A 62 -2.64 12.97 3.03
C ASP A 62 -4.15 13.14 3.20
N ALA A 63 -4.60 13.33 4.45
CA ALA A 63 -6.02 13.47 4.78
C ALA A 63 -6.73 14.63 4.05
N PHE A 64 -5.99 15.64 3.61
CA PHE A 64 -6.54 16.87 3.01
C PHE A 64 -6.28 16.96 1.49
N GLN A 65 -5.47 16.08 0.95
CA GLN A 65 -5.14 16.04 -0.47
C GLN A 65 -5.64 14.76 -1.13
N GLU A 66 -6.31 14.88 -2.26
CA GLU A 66 -6.64 13.71 -3.08
C GLU A 66 -5.38 13.00 -3.56
N THR A 67 -5.39 11.69 -3.49
CA THR A 67 -4.32 10.87 -4.05
C THR A 67 -4.62 10.57 -5.51
N VAL A 68 -3.64 10.83 -6.37
CA VAL A 68 -3.71 10.53 -7.81
C VAL A 68 -2.87 9.30 -8.10
N PHE A 69 -3.52 8.17 -8.29
CA PHE A 69 -2.87 6.89 -8.62
C PHE A 69 -2.68 6.79 -10.13
N GLN A 70 -1.43 6.64 -10.55
CA GLN A 70 -1.04 6.62 -11.95
C GLN A 70 -0.19 5.40 -12.26
N SER A 71 -0.22 4.97 -13.51
CA SER A 71 0.74 4.00 -14.05
C SER A 71 1.39 4.53 -15.32
N VAL A 72 2.58 4.05 -15.61
CA VAL A 72 3.32 4.40 -16.82
C VAL A 72 4.07 3.18 -17.35
N SER A 73 4.07 2.99 -18.66
CA SER A 73 4.92 2.02 -19.32
C SER A 73 6.35 2.56 -19.39
N ILE A 74 7.33 1.74 -19.01
CA ILE A 74 8.75 2.10 -19.15
C ILE A 74 9.18 2.32 -20.60
N VAL A 75 8.43 1.77 -21.56
CA VAL A 75 8.69 1.93 -23.01
C VAL A 75 7.89 3.10 -23.58
N GLY A 76 6.62 3.23 -23.24
CA GLY A 76 5.69 4.21 -23.83
C GLY A 76 5.70 5.59 -23.20
N LYS A 77 6.28 5.75 -22.02
CA LYS A 77 6.52 7.04 -21.31
C LYS A 77 5.31 7.98 -21.17
N SER A 78 4.09 7.45 -21.29
CA SER A 78 2.85 8.21 -21.09
C SER A 78 2.13 7.72 -19.85
N ALA A 79 2.03 8.57 -18.85
CA ALA A 79 1.31 8.23 -17.63
C ALA A 79 -0.21 8.19 -17.87
N LYS A 80 -0.85 7.18 -17.31
CA LYS A 80 -2.31 7.03 -17.26
C LYS A 80 -2.76 7.15 -15.81
N THR A 81 -3.74 7.99 -15.54
CA THR A 81 -4.41 8.01 -14.23
C THR A 81 -5.31 6.77 -14.13
N LEU A 82 -5.08 5.96 -13.11
CA LEU A 82 -5.87 4.78 -12.79
C LEU A 82 -7.02 5.14 -11.85
N PHE A 83 -6.72 5.80 -10.73
CA PHE A 83 -7.70 6.09 -9.70
C PHE A 83 -7.45 7.44 -9.04
N THR A 84 -8.52 8.14 -8.65
CA THR A 84 -8.49 9.45 -7.99
C THR A 84 -9.80 9.70 -7.23
N GLY A 85 -9.95 10.86 -6.61
CA GLY A 85 -11.18 11.24 -5.88
C GLY A 85 -11.22 10.65 -4.45
N LYS A 86 -10.08 10.14 -3.93
CA LYS A 86 -9.97 9.65 -2.56
C LYS A 86 -8.86 10.39 -1.81
N PHE A 87 -9.12 10.72 -0.55
CA PHE A 87 -8.18 11.39 0.33
C PHE A 87 -7.38 10.36 1.14
N GLY A 88 -6.11 10.66 1.38
CA GLY A 88 -5.25 9.77 2.16
C GLY A 88 -5.12 8.37 1.57
N ALA A 89 -5.30 8.22 0.26
CA ALA A 89 -5.31 6.90 -0.36
C ALA A 89 -3.91 6.34 -0.54
N ASP A 90 -3.77 5.05 -0.23
CA ASP A 90 -2.56 4.26 -0.44
C ASP A 90 -2.91 2.93 -1.12
N TYR A 91 -1.95 2.30 -1.82
CA TYR A 91 -2.23 1.21 -2.75
C TYR A 91 -1.29 0.02 -2.54
N LEU A 92 -1.83 -1.20 -2.77
CA LEU A 92 -1.06 -2.44 -2.69
C LEU A 92 -1.51 -3.42 -3.79
N TRP A 93 -0.64 -3.66 -4.78
CA TRP A 93 -0.88 -4.62 -5.85
C TRP A 93 -0.90 -6.07 -5.35
N ASN A 94 -1.75 -6.89 -5.96
CA ASN A 94 -1.70 -8.34 -5.81
C ASN A 94 -0.55 -8.94 -6.65
N TRP A 95 -0.29 -10.23 -6.49
CA TRP A 95 0.88 -10.89 -7.07
C TRP A 95 0.92 -10.93 -8.61
N ASP A 96 -0.24 -10.94 -9.27
CA ASP A 96 -0.32 -10.95 -10.73
C ASP A 96 -0.56 -9.56 -11.34
N GLY A 97 -0.66 -8.52 -10.54
CA GLY A 97 -0.85 -7.13 -10.98
C GLY A 97 -2.23 -6.83 -11.56
N THR A 98 -3.21 -7.73 -11.40
CA THR A 98 -4.56 -7.54 -11.94
C THR A 98 -5.50 -6.76 -11.01
N LYS A 99 -5.12 -6.65 -9.72
CA LYS A 99 -5.91 -5.91 -8.71
C LYS A 99 -4.99 -5.14 -7.78
N SER A 100 -5.50 -4.04 -7.25
CA SER A 100 -4.86 -3.30 -6.17
C SER A 100 -5.83 -3.08 -5.03
N LEU A 101 -5.38 -3.32 -3.78
CA LEU A 101 -6.06 -2.76 -2.62
C LEU A 101 -5.88 -1.25 -2.63
N VAL A 102 -6.86 -0.56 -2.10
CA VAL A 102 -6.81 0.87 -1.83
C VAL A 102 -7.40 1.13 -0.45
N SER A 103 -6.60 1.64 0.48
CA SER A 103 -7.12 2.22 1.71
C SER A 103 -7.26 3.74 1.53
N HIS A 104 -8.32 4.32 2.05
CA HIS A 104 -8.56 5.76 1.95
C HIS A 104 -9.42 6.25 3.12
N THR A 105 -9.45 7.55 3.36
CA THR A 105 -10.37 8.13 4.33
C THR A 105 -11.79 8.24 3.75
N ASP A 106 -12.79 8.24 4.62
CA ASP A 106 -14.20 8.42 4.31
C ASP A 106 -14.51 9.80 3.72
N ALA A 107 -13.75 10.84 4.15
CA ALA A 107 -13.90 12.20 3.68
C ALA A 107 -12.57 12.97 3.77
N ARG A 108 -12.55 14.17 3.20
CA ARG A 108 -11.43 15.10 3.38
C ARG A 108 -11.26 15.47 4.86
N GLY A 109 -10.09 15.19 5.43
CA GLY A 109 -9.84 15.38 6.86
C GLY A 109 -10.58 14.36 7.72
N GLY A 110 -10.96 13.21 7.15
CA GLY A 110 -11.71 12.16 7.86
C GLY A 110 -10.86 11.35 8.83
N SER A 111 -11.55 10.70 9.77
CA SER A 111 -10.96 9.77 10.74
C SER A 111 -11.25 8.30 10.39
N GLY A 112 -12.32 8.06 9.65
CA GLY A 112 -12.68 6.72 9.16
C GLY A 112 -11.75 6.26 8.06
N ILE A 113 -11.45 4.96 8.05
CA ILE A 113 -10.68 4.31 6.99
C ILE A 113 -11.56 3.26 6.32
N ASP A 114 -11.58 3.28 5.01
CA ASP A 114 -12.14 2.24 4.16
C ASP A 114 -11.04 1.52 3.40
N LEU A 115 -11.13 0.20 3.31
CA LEU A 115 -10.34 -0.62 2.42
C LEU A 115 -11.20 -1.08 1.25
N GLY A 116 -10.77 -0.80 0.04
CA GLY A 116 -11.39 -1.29 -1.18
C GLY A 116 -10.43 -2.05 -2.07
N VAL A 117 -10.96 -2.57 -3.16
CA VAL A 117 -10.19 -3.20 -4.25
C VAL A 117 -10.61 -2.58 -5.58
N ILE A 118 -9.63 -2.38 -6.46
CA ILE A 118 -9.79 -1.92 -7.84
C ILE A 118 -9.12 -2.91 -8.79
N ASN A 119 -9.50 -2.91 -10.07
CA ASN A 119 -8.78 -3.64 -11.10
C ASN A 119 -7.54 -2.88 -11.61
N ASP A 120 -6.74 -3.48 -12.48
CA ASP A 120 -5.52 -2.92 -13.05
C ASP A 120 -5.75 -1.68 -13.94
N GLN A 121 -6.99 -1.43 -14.34
CA GLN A 121 -7.39 -0.23 -15.08
C GLN A 121 -7.91 0.89 -14.17
N GLY A 122 -7.97 0.66 -12.86
CA GLY A 122 -8.48 1.60 -11.86
C GLY A 122 -10.01 1.63 -11.76
N GLY A 123 -10.69 0.68 -12.39
CA GLY A 123 -12.14 0.51 -12.34
C GLY A 123 -12.60 -0.53 -11.32
N GLU A 124 -13.91 -0.81 -11.32
CA GLU A 124 -14.54 -1.86 -10.51
C GLU A 124 -14.28 -1.71 -9.00
N TYR A 125 -14.26 -0.47 -8.51
CA TYR A 125 -14.09 -0.24 -7.07
C TYR A 125 -15.15 -0.97 -6.25
N LYS A 126 -14.67 -1.82 -5.34
CA LYS A 126 -15.50 -2.54 -4.36
C LYS A 126 -14.99 -2.24 -2.96
N ASN A 127 -15.82 -1.64 -2.10
CA ASN A 127 -15.52 -1.52 -0.67
C ASN A 127 -15.57 -2.90 -0.02
N LEU A 128 -14.54 -3.25 0.75
CA LEU A 128 -14.43 -4.53 1.45
C LEU A 128 -15.02 -4.48 2.87
N GLU A 129 -15.46 -3.30 3.31
CA GLU A 129 -15.99 -3.08 4.66
C GLU A 129 -14.99 -3.50 5.76
N ILE A 130 -13.72 -3.15 5.54
CA ILE A 130 -12.61 -3.41 6.47
C ILE A 130 -11.94 -2.07 6.76
N PRO A 131 -12.06 -1.53 7.99
CA PRO A 131 -11.44 -0.25 8.35
C PRO A 131 -9.95 -0.44 8.69
N THR A 132 -9.11 -0.64 7.67
CA THR A 132 -7.66 -0.82 7.85
C THR A 132 -6.86 -0.17 6.72
N LEU A 133 -5.56 0.07 6.97
CA LEU A 133 -4.61 0.62 6.02
C LEU A 133 -3.98 -0.49 5.16
N VAL A 134 -3.60 -0.19 3.92
CA VAL A 134 -2.86 -1.15 3.08
C VAL A 134 -1.52 -1.55 3.68
N SER A 135 -0.90 -0.70 4.49
CA SER A 135 0.33 -1.03 5.25
C SER A 135 0.12 -2.16 6.28
N LYS A 136 -1.13 -2.45 6.62
CA LYS A 136 -1.57 -3.54 7.49
C LYS A 136 -2.13 -4.73 6.70
N CYS A 137 -1.88 -4.81 5.41
CA CYS A 137 -2.41 -5.84 4.52
C CYS A 137 -1.30 -6.56 3.76
N VAL A 138 -1.57 -7.80 3.37
CA VAL A 138 -0.76 -8.57 2.41
C VAL A 138 -1.65 -9.50 1.59
N TRP A 139 -1.39 -9.59 0.29
CA TRP A 139 -2.04 -10.54 -0.59
C TRP A 139 -1.44 -11.94 -0.48
N SER A 140 -2.30 -12.97 -0.49
CA SER A 140 -1.91 -14.34 -0.80
C SER A 140 -1.56 -14.47 -2.29
N LYS A 141 -0.71 -15.44 -2.62
CA LYS A 141 -0.34 -15.78 -4.01
C LYS A 141 -1.53 -16.25 -4.86
N ASP A 142 -2.65 -16.61 -4.22
CA ASP A 142 -3.89 -16.99 -4.91
C ASP A 142 -4.61 -15.82 -5.59
N ASN A 143 -4.14 -14.56 -5.36
CA ASN A 143 -4.71 -13.32 -5.89
C ASN A 143 -6.19 -13.06 -5.51
N LYS A 144 -6.67 -13.73 -4.46
CA LYS A 144 -8.05 -13.66 -3.95
C LYS A 144 -8.10 -13.40 -2.46
N THR A 145 -7.17 -13.98 -1.70
CA THR A 145 -7.13 -13.87 -0.24
C THR A 145 -6.24 -12.70 0.18
N VAL A 146 -6.75 -11.86 1.06
CA VAL A 146 -6.01 -10.78 1.72
C VAL A 146 -5.92 -11.11 3.20
N TYR A 147 -4.71 -11.12 3.74
CA TYR A 147 -4.47 -11.13 5.18
C TYR A 147 -4.31 -9.70 5.66
N PHE A 148 -4.88 -9.39 6.82
CA PHE A 148 -4.85 -8.02 7.33
C PHE A 148 -4.88 -7.97 8.86
N ALA A 149 -4.33 -6.90 9.38
CA ALA A 149 -4.47 -6.52 10.77
C ALA A 149 -5.61 -5.51 10.90
N LEU A 150 -6.51 -5.77 11.84
CA LEU A 150 -7.69 -4.94 12.11
C LEU A 150 -7.58 -4.33 13.50
N SER A 151 -7.64 -3.02 13.57
CA SER A 151 -7.64 -2.26 14.82
C SER A 151 -8.93 -2.46 15.60
N GLY A 152 -8.85 -2.67 16.90
CA GLY A 152 -10.01 -2.81 17.77
C GLY A 152 -10.78 -1.50 17.95
N SER A 153 -10.04 -0.40 18.13
CA SER A 153 -10.62 0.97 18.24
C SER A 153 -9.57 1.99 17.80
N LEU A 154 -10.04 3.10 17.28
CA LEU A 154 -9.23 4.28 17.00
C LEU A 154 -9.59 5.40 17.99
N PRO A 155 -8.63 6.27 18.36
CA PRO A 155 -8.94 7.45 19.17
C PRO A 155 -9.92 8.39 18.47
N ASP A 156 -10.64 9.18 19.25
CA ASP A 156 -11.50 10.23 18.73
C ASP A 156 -10.67 11.39 18.15
N ASN A 157 -11.24 12.11 17.19
CA ASN A 157 -10.68 13.34 16.60
C ASN A 157 -9.28 13.19 15.99
N ILE A 158 -9.00 12.04 15.39
CA ILE A 158 -7.77 11.80 14.63
C ILE A 158 -7.93 12.13 13.15
N LEU A 159 -6.80 12.40 12.50
CA LEU A 159 -6.71 12.60 11.04
C LEU A 159 -5.99 11.39 10.42
N MET A 160 -6.72 10.60 9.65
CA MET A 160 -6.13 9.43 8.99
C MET A 160 -5.74 9.73 7.53
N PRO A 161 -4.59 9.23 7.04
CA PRO A 161 -3.58 8.44 7.75
C PRO A 161 -2.55 9.29 8.53
N ASN A 162 -2.59 10.62 8.43
CA ASN A 162 -1.54 11.55 8.89
C ASN A 162 -1.12 11.33 10.34
N ASP A 163 -2.08 11.20 11.27
CA ASP A 163 -1.79 11.06 12.69
C ASP A 163 -1.21 9.67 13.01
N TYR A 164 -1.65 8.65 12.26
CA TYR A 164 -1.09 7.31 12.37
C TYR A 164 0.36 7.28 11.86
N ASP A 165 0.65 7.85 10.69
CA ASP A 165 1.99 7.92 10.11
C ASP A 165 2.95 8.73 10.98
N ALA A 166 2.43 9.81 11.60
CA ALA A 166 3.17 10.63 12.57
C ALA A 166 3.37 9.95 13.94
N LYS A 167 2.95 8.69 14.11
CA LYS A 167 3.03 7.92 15.37
C LYS A 167 2.38 8.63 16.57
N LYS A 168 1.30 9.40 16.38
CA LYS A 168 0.60 10.09 17.48
C LYS A 168 -0.19 9.12 18.36
N PHE A 169 -0.49 7.96 17.89
CA PHE A 169 -1.13 6.87 18.62
C PHE A 169 -0.69 5.52 18.09
N THR A 170 -0.98 4.47 18.84
CA THR A 170 -0.81 3.07 18.46
C THR A 170 -2.15 2.37 18.45
N THR A 171 -2.26 1.28 17.72
CA THR A 171 -3.46 0.44 17.66
C THR A 171 -3.26 -0.86 18.42
N THR A 172 -4.35 -1.55 18.73
CA THR A 172 -4.33 -2.94 19.20
C THR A 172 -5.01 -3.78 18.16
N ASP A 173 -4.21 -4.51 17.41
CA ASP A 173 -4.64 -5.22 16.22
C ASP A 173 -4.98 -6.69 16.47
N THR A 174 -5.94 -7.17 15.69
CA THR A 174 -6.27 -8.59 15.53
C THR A 174 -6.03 -9.02 14.10
N PHE A 175 -5.72 -10.29 13.85
CA PHE A 175 -5.31 -10.77 12.53
C PHE A 175 -6.41 -11.60 11.86
N TRP A 176 -6.70 -11.24 10.62
CA TRP A 176 -7.79 -11.78 9.81
C TRP A 176 -7.33 -12.09 8.40
N LYS A 177 -8.12 -12.90 7.71
CA LYS A 177 -8.06 -13.07 6.26
C LYS A 177 -9.43 -12.94 5.63
N MET A 178 -9.48 -12.51 4.38
CA MET A 178 -10.71 -12.37 3.61
C MET A 178 -10.51 -12.80 2.17
N ASP A 179 -11.42 -13.57 1.64
CA ASP A 179 -11.57 -13.76 0.20
C ASP A 179 -12.30 -12.52 -0.37
N VAL A 180 -11.61 -11.71 -1.18
CA VAL A 180 -12.17 -10.46 -1.72
C VAL A 180 -13.28 -10.68 -2.74
N THR A 181 -13.38 -11.90 -3.29
CA THR A 181 -14.43 -12.27 -4.26
C THR A 181 -15.74 -12.56 -3.54
N THR A 182 -15.69 -13.42 -2.53
CA THR A 182 -16.87 -13.88 -1.78
C THR A 182 -17.22 -13.00 -0.59
N GLY A 183 -16.25 -12.24 -0.06
CA GLY A 183 -16.39 -11.45 1.17
C GLY A 183 -16.27 -12.29 2.45
N LYS A 184 -15.97 -13.59 2.36
CA LYS A 184 -15.82 -14.44 3.52
C LYS A 184 -14.60 -14.03 4.33
N LYS A 185 -14.80 -13.74 5.63
CA LYS A 185 -13.75 -13.38 6.60
C LYS A 185 -13.57 -14.49 7.63
N ASP A 186 -12.32 -14.81 7.92
CA ASP A 186 -11.95 -15.78 8.98
C ASP A 186 -10.82 -15.16 9.83
N ARG A 187 -10.78 -15.48 11.12
CA ARG A 187 -9.63 -15.13 11.98
C ARG A 187 -8.40 -15.97 11.61
N VAL A 188 -7.23 -15.33 11.67
CA VAL A 188 -5.93 -16.01 11.51
C VAL A 188 -5.46 -16.60 12.83
N ILE A 189 -5.69 -15.89 13.95
CA ILE A 189 -5.35 -16.32 15.30
C ILE A 189 -6.42 -15.85 16.28
N GLU A 190 -6.81 -16.72 17.20
CA GLU A 190 -7.76 -16.39 18.26
C GLU A 190 -7.12 -15.47 19.31
N LEU A 191 -7.93 -14.58 19.91
CA LEU A 191 -7.46 -13.58 20.87
C LEU A 191 -6.73 -14.18 22.07
N GLU A 192 -7.24 -15.32 22.57
CA GLU A 192 -6.69 -16.02 23.73
C GLU A 192 -5.28 -16.58 23.50
N LYS A 193 -4.90 -16.73 22.23
CA LYS A 193 -3.56 -17.18 21.82
C LYS A 193 -2.58 -16.02 21.58
N MET A 194 -3.06 -14.79 21.58
CA MET A 194 -2.23 -13.60 21.42
C MET A 194 -1.58 -13.23 22.76
N GLN A 195 -0.24 -13.15 22.78
CA GLN A 195 0.53 -12.91 24.00
C GLN A 195 0.84 -11.43 24.25
N GLY A 196 0.16 -10.51 23.58
CA GLY A 196 0.43 -9.08 23.72
C GLY A 196 -0.45 -8.19 22.87
N SER A 197 -0.19 -6.90 22.93
CA SER A 197 -0.81 -5.89 22.08
C SER A 197 0.14 -5.56 20.93
N TYR A 198 -0.38 -5.54 19.72
CA TYR A 198 0.40 -5.32 18.50
C TYR A 198 -0.22 -4.22 17.65
N ASP A 199 0.60 -3.31 17.21
CA ASP A 199 0.29 -2.33 16.14
C ASP A 199 1.06 -2.78 14.89
N ALA A 200 0.44 -3.67 14.12
CA ALA A 200 1.09 -4.37 13.02
C ALA A 200 1.20 -3.50 11.77
N THR A 201 2.35 -3.54 11.12
CA THR A 201 2.59 -2.92 9.82
C THR A 201 3.53 -3.79 8.98
N ASN A 202 3.63 -3.51 7.67
CA ASN A 202 4.52 -4.22 6.75
C ASN A 202 4.32 -5.75 6.81
N LEU A 203 3.07 -6.17 6.68
CA LEU A 203 2.73 -7.59 6.69
C LEU A 203 3.33 -8.31 5.47
N PHE A 204 3.83 -9.51 5.70
CA PHE A 204 4.24 -10.42 4.62
C PHE A 204 4.04 -11.88 5.01
N LEU A 205 3.92 -12.76 4.01
CA LEU A 205 3.72 -14.18 4.19
C LEU A 205 5.04 -14.95 3.98
N SER A 206 5.19 -16.09 4.67
CA SER A 206 6.23 -17.06 4.31
C SER A 206 6.00 -17.60 2.89
N PRO A 207 7.04 -18.15 2.23
CA PRO A 207 6.90 -18.67 0.86
C PRO A 207 5.84 -19.77 0.69
N ASP A 208 5.59 -20.56 1.73
CA ASP A 208 4.57 -21.61 1.82
C ASP A 208 3.22 -21.10 2.38
N GLU A 209 3.16 -19.80 2.72
CA GLU A 209 2.02 -19.14 3.34
C GLU A 209 1.56 -19.76 4.66
N GLY A 210 2.39 -20.60 5.30
CA GLY A 210 2.11 -21.18 6.61
C GLY A 210 2.35 -20.21 7.79
N SER A 211 2.87 -19.02 7.51
CA SER A 211 3.16 -18.03 8.54
C SER A 211 2.95 -16.61 8.02
N LEU A 212 2.36 -15.77 8.86
CA LEU A 212 2.23 -14.33 8.67
C LEU A 212 3.28 -13.60 9.52
N PHE A 213 4.03 -12.71 8.93
CA PHE A 213 5.01 -11.85 9.59
C PHE A 213 4.55 -10.40 9.55
N PHE A 214 4.95 -9.64 10.57
CA PHE A 214 4.68 -8.19 10.62
C PHE A 214 5.73 -7.48 11.49
N ILE A 215 5.89 -6.19 11.28
CA ILE A 215 6.64 -5.32 12.19
C ILE A 215 5.65 -4.72 13.18
N ASN A 216 5.93 -4.84 14.47
CA ASN A 216 5.13 -4.19 15.50
C ASN A 216 5.65 -2.76 15.73
N ARG A 217 4.84 -1.75 15.46
CA ARG A 217 5.21 -0.33 15.57
C ARG A 217 5.42 0.15 17.01
N ILE A 218 5.02 -0.66 18.01
CA ILE A 218 5.21 -0.33 19.44
C ILE A 218 6.68 -0.47 19.84
N ASP A 219 7.38 -1.49 19.30
CA ASP A 219 8.75 -1.82 19.68
C ASP A 219 9.70 -2.01 18.49
N ASP A 220 9.21 -1.75 17.26
CA ASP A 220 9.91 -1.87 15.97
C ASP A 220 10.53 -3.27 15.72
N LYS A 221 9.93 -4.34 16.31
CA LYS A 221 10.39 -5.71 16.15
C LYS A 221 9.55 -6.50 15.17
N LEU A 222 10.20 -7.52 14.57
CA LEU A 222 9.55 -8.49 13.71
C LEU A 222 8.87 -9.59 14.55
N TYR A 223 7.61 -9.84 14.23
CA TYR A 223 6.80 -10.88 14.85
C TYR A 223 6.29 -11.88 13.81
N LYS A 224 5.93 -13.06 14.29
CA LYS A 224 5.42 -14.18 13.49
C LYS A 224 4.13 -14.72 14.10
N VAL A 225 3.14 -14.95 13.26
CA VAL A 225 1.94 -15.75 13.55
C VAL A 225 2.00 -17.02 12.70
N THR A 226 1.94 -18.19 13.34
CA THR A 226 1.81 -19.47 12.63
C THR A 226 0.33 -19.72 12.34
N MET A 227 0.01 -20.05 11.10
CA MET A 227 -1.36 -20.24 10.61
C MET A 227 -1.74 -21.71 10.50
#